data_29fbf726e5e56ee2d4702981c22b6171
#
_entry.id   29fbf726e5e56ee2d4702981c22b6171
#
_cell.length_a   1.000
_cell.length_b   1.000
_cell.length_c   1.000
_cell.angle_alpha   90.00
_cell.angle_beta   90.00
_cell.angle_gamma   90.00
#
_symmetry.space_group_name_H-M   'P 1'
#
loop_
_entity.id
_entity.type
_entity.pdbx_description
1 polymer ?
#
loop_
_entity_poly.entity_id
_entity_poly.type
_entity_poly.pdbx_seq_one_letter_code
_entity_poly.pdbx_strand_id
1 'polypeptide(L)'
;MDIVFGGEEGSLTLEVSPKGRVDRALLVLGPLVAEVATVVGLDLPRMRDELEAALSSPTLTGGTSLESVEHDLSVRVEVSMGKGTVQGSVTTQFKSDGGLTFVLTTDQSYLRETLRQVEAVLASSVR
;
A
#
# COMPACT_ATOMS: atom_id res chain seq x y z
N MET A 1 -5.35 -13.41 -1.34
CA MET A 1 -4.10 -12.91 -1.97
C MET A 1 -3.63 -11.67 -1.21
N ASP A 2 -2.36 -11.49 -1.13
CA ASP A 2 -1.80 -10.37 -0.37
C ASP A 2 -1.22 -9.30 -1.27
N ILE A 3 -1.45 -8.04 -0.90
CA ILE A 3 -0.76 -6.90 -1.47
C ILE A 3 0.14 -6.36 -0.38
N VAL A 4 1.45 -6.31 -0.64
CA VAL A 4 2.45 -5.94 0.34
C VAL A 4 3.17 -4.66 -0.09
N PHE A 5 3.14 -3.66 0.78
CA PHE A 5 3.99 -2.48 0.66
C PHE A 5 5.19 -2.72 1.56
N GLY A 6 6.33 -3.05 0.95
CA GLY A 6 7.52 -3.45 1.67
C GLY A 6 8.60 -2.38 1.71
N GLY A 7 9.55 -2.57 2.61
CA GLY A 7 10.75 -1.76 2.74
C GLY A 7 11.75 -2.49 3.61
N GLU A 8 12.94 -1.91 3.78
CA GLU A 8 13.99 -2.55 4.57
C GLU A 8 13.63 -2.69 6.06
N GLU A 9 12.82 -1.78 6.57
CA GLU A 9 12.48 -1.73 7.99
C GLU A 9 11.27 -2.58 8.36
N GLY A 10 10.45 -2.95 7.37
CA GLY A 10 9.24 -3.70 7.63
C GLY A 10 8.29 -3.74 6.45
N SER A 11 7.04 -4.01 6.71
CA SER A 11 6.04 -4.13 5.65
C SER A 11 4.63 -3.85 6.15
N LEU A 12 3.78 -3.42 5.22
CA LEU A 12 2.33 -3.38 5.41
C LEU A 12 1.72 -4.39 4.46
N THR A 13 1.02 -5.37 5.01
CA THR A 13 0.35 -6.42 4.23
C THR A 13 -1.16 -6.22 4.29
N LEU A 14 -1.78 -6.19 3.11
CA LEU A 14 -3.23 -6.15 2.98
C LEU A 14 -3.70 -7.52 2.51
N GLU A 15 -4.51 -8.19 3.32
CA GLU A 15 -5.12 -9.47 2.94
C GLU A 15 -6.36 -9.16 2.11
N VAL A 16 -6.30 -9.51 0.82
CA VAL A 16 -7.32 -9.15 -0.16
C VAL A 16 -8.11 -10.38 -0.57
N SER A 17 -9.43 -10.27 -0.51
CA SER A 17 -10.32 -11.32 -1.00
C SER A 17 -10.35 -11.34 -2.54
N PRO A 18 -10.83 -12.43 -3.15
CA PRO A 18 -10.97 -12.49 -4.61
C PRO A 18 -11.86 -11.40 -5.21
N LYS A 19 -12.69 -10.76 -4.37
CA LYS A 19 -13.57 -9.67 -4.80
C LYS A 19 -12.89 -8.29 -4.71
N GLY A 20 -11.61 -8.23 -4.36
CA GLY A 20 -10.89 -6.96 -4.26
C GLY A 20 -11.16 -6.20 -2.97
N ARG A 21 -11.59 -6.89 -1.93
CA ARG A 21 -11.87 -6.29 -0.63
C ARG A 21 -10.78 -6.67 0.36
N VAL A 22 -10.26 -5.67 1.07
CA VAL A 22 -9.33 -5.92 2.17
C VAL A 22 -10.13 -6.33 3.41
N ASP A 23 -9.74 -7.44 4.02
CA ASP A 23 -10.36 -7.92 5.24
C ASP A 23 -9.46 -7.69 6.45
N ARG A 24 -8.17 -7.49 6.25
CA ARG A 24 -7.21 -7.33 7.33
C ARG A 24 -5.98 -6.60 6.83
N ALA A 25 -5.42 -5.73 7.67
CA ALA A 25 -4.16 -5.06 7.43
C ALA A 25 -3.18 -5.39 8.55
N LEU A 26 -1.95 -5.76 8.20
CA LEU A 26 -0.90 -6.12 9.14
C LEU A 26 0.33 -5.27 8.88
N LEU A 27 0.73 -4.48 9.87
CA LEU A 27 1.94 -3.67 9.83
C LEU A 27 3.01 -4.30 10.71
N VAL A 28 4.19 -4.51 10.15
CA VAL A 28 5.37 -4.99 10.87
C VAL A 28 6.49 -3.99 10.68
N LEU A 29 6.97 -3.41 11.78
CA LEU A 29 8.11 -2.49 11.80
C LEU A 29 9.07 -2.92 12.90
N GLY A 30 10.15 -3.64 12.52
CA GLY A 30 11.05 -4.21 13.50
C GLY A 30 10.30 -5.12 14.48
N PRO A 31 10.41 -4.91 15.79
CA PRO A 31 9.67 -5.72 16.77
C PRO A 31 8.21 -5.33 16.92
N LEU A 32 7.79 -4.22 16.31
CA LEU A 32 6.41 -3.74 16.40
C LEU A 32 5.52 -4.46 15.39
N VAL A 33 4.40 -4.98 15.87
CA VAL A 33 3.36 -5.58 15.02
C VAL A 33 2.04 -4.91 15.35
N ALA A 34 1.38 -4.37 14.34
CA ALA A 34 0.07 -3.76 14.48
C ALA A 34 -0.88 -4.39 13.45
N GLU A 35 -2.06 -4.76 13.90
CA GLU A 35 -3.04 -5.44 13.07
C GLU A 35 -4.40 -4.79 13.24
N VAL A 36 -5.13 -4.66 12.15
CA VAL A 36 -6.51 -4.19 12.19
C VAL A 36 -7.37 -5.05 11.25
N ALA A 37 -8.47 -5.54 11.77
CA ALA A 37 -9.50 -6.20 10.97
C ALA A 37 -10.47 -5.11 10.54
N THR A 38 -10.45 -4.77 9.26
CA THR A 38 -11.27 -3.68 8.73
C THR A 38 -11.65 -3.98 7.30
N VAL A 39 -12.75 -3.42 6.87
CA VAL A 39 -13.24 -3.59 5.50
C VAL A 39 -12.80 -2.40 4.67
N VAL A 40 -12.02 -2.67 3.63
CA VAL A 40 -11.61 -1.65 2.66
C VAL A 40 -12.02 -2.12 1.28
N GLY A 41 -12.86 -1.34 0.61
CA GLY A 41 -13.12 -1.54 -0.80
C GLY A 41 -11.97 -0.92 -1.60
N LEU A 42 -11.22 -1.75 -2.30
CA LEU A 42 -10.11 -1.28 -3.12
C LEU A 42 -10.56 -0.99 -4.54
N ASP A 43 -10.20 0.19 -5.03
CA ASP A 43 -10.25 0.47 -6.47
C ASP A 43 -8.93 0.00 -7.06
N LEU A 44 -8.84 -1.29 -7.34
CA LEU A 44 -7.62 -1.91 -7.84
C LEU A 44 -7.16 -1.37 -9.19
N PRO A 45 -8.04 -1.12 -10.18
CA PRO A 45 -7.61 -0.50 -11.44
C PRO A 45 -6.99 0.87 -11.22
N ARG A 46 -7.57 1.70 -10.36
CA ARG A 46 -7.02 3.01 -10.04
C ARG A 46 -5.66 2.88 -9.34
N MET A 47 -5.55 2.00 -8.35
CA MET A 47 -4.30 1.76 -7.63
C MET A 47 -3.19 1.31 -8.59
N ARG A 48 -3.51 0.38 -9.50
CA ARG A 48 -2.54 -0.06 -10.52
C ARG A 48 -2.07 1.10 -11.37
N ASP A 49 -3.01 1.90 -11.88
CA ASP A 49 -2.67 3.01 -12.77
C ASP A 49 -1.85 4.08 -12.06
N GLU A 50 -2.18 4.39 -10.81
CA GLU A 50 -1.43 5.35 -10.01
C GLU A 50 -0.03 4.87 -9.69
N LEU A 51 0.14 3.61 -9.32
CA LEU A 51 1.46 3.03 -9.06
C LEU A 51 2.30 2.96 -10.33
N GLU A 52 1.70 2.54 -11.44
CA GLU A 52 2.39 2.47 -12.72
C GLU A 52 2.86 3.85 -13.17
N ALA A 53 2.00 4.85 -13.06
CA ALA A 53 2.34 6.23 -13.41
C ALA A 53 3.48 6.76 -12.55
N ALA A 54 3.43 6.51 -11.24
CA ALA A 54 4.46 6.96 -10.30
C ALA A 54 5.82 6.32 -10.60
N LEU A 55 5.83 5.06 -11.02
CA LEU A 55 7.07 4.33 -11.32
C LEU A 55 7.61 4.64 -12.72
N SER A 56 6.74 5.03 -13.65
CA SER A 56 7.12 5.29 -15.05
C SER A 56 7.51 6.74 -15.32
N SER A 57 7.16 7.66 -14.44
CA SER A 57 7.41 9.10 -14.63
C SER A 57 8.42 9.59 -13.59
N PRO A 58 9.72 9.40 -13.83
CA PRO A 58 10.74 9.66 -12.82
C PRO A 58 10.91 11.14 -12.44
N THR A 59 10.32 12.04 -13.18
CA THR A 59 10.39 13.48 -12.88
C THR A 59 9.19 13.98 -12.08
N LEU A 60 8.20 13.13 -11.86
CA LEU A 60 6.98 13.51 -11.18
C LEU A 60 6.87 12.85 -9.81
N THR A 61 6.25 13.56 -8.90
CA THR A 61 5.80 12.96 -7.66
C THR A 61 4.45 12.32 -7.90
N GLY A 62 4.22 11.17 -7.30
CA GLY A 62 2.97 10.46 -7.46
C GLY A 62 2.75 9.52 -6.31
N GLY A 63 1.68 8.74 -6.37
CA GLY A 63 1.38 7.77 -5.35
C GLY A 63 -0.05 7.28 -5.41
N THR A 64 -0.42 6.53 -4.40
CA THR A 64 -1.78 6.02 -4.27
C THR A 64 -2.20 6.07 -2.80
N SER A 65 -3.48 5.95 -2.56
CA SER A 65 -4.01 5.94 -1.21
C SER A 65 -5.23 5.05 -1.11
N LEU A 66 -5.51 4.58 0.10
CA LEU A 66 -6.73 3.86 0.40
C LEU A 66 -7.21 4.24 1.80
N GLU A 67 -8.50 4.11 2.03
CA GLU A 67 -9.11 4.40 3.31
C GLU A 67 -10.23 3.40 3.56
N SER A 68 -10.35 2.91 4.80
CA SER A 68 -11.41 1.98 5.17
C SER A 68 -12.77 2.68 5.19
N VAL A 69 -13.82 1.89 5.02
CA VAL A 69 -15.20 2.40 5.03
C VAL A 69 -15.53 3.13 6.33
N GLU A 70 -15.01 2.63 7.44
CA GLU A 70 -15.24 3.23 8.76
C GLU A 70 -14.20 4.27 9.14
N HIS A 71 -13.27 4.59 8.23
CA HIS A 71 -12.21 5.56 8.44
C HIS A 71 -11.25 5.22 9.59
N ASP A 72 -11.19 3.95 9.99
CA ASP A 72 -10.28 3.51 11.04
C ASP A 72 -8.89 3.15 10.53
N LEU A 73 -8.74 3.00 9.22
CA LEU A 73 -7.45 2.76 8.56
C LEU A 73 -7.31 3.69 7.36
N SER A 74 -6.16 4.34 7.26
CA SER A 74 -5.80 5.14 6.10
C SER A 74 -4.37 4.82 5.70
N VAL A 75 -4.13 4.60 4.42
CA VAL A 75 -2.79 4.32 3.89
C VAL A 75 -2.52 5.28 2.75
N ARG A 76 -1.38 5.94 2.80
CA ARG A 76 -0.91 6.83 1.73
C ARG A 76 0.47 6.39 1.28
N VAL A 77 0.61 6.16 0.00
CA VAL A 77 1.90 5.86 -0.63
C VAL A 77 2.32 7.06 -1.44
N GLU A 78 3.46 7.65 -1.10
CA GLU A 78 4.01 8.79 -1.83
C GLU A 78 5.33 8.37 -2.48
N VAL A 79 5.50 8.71 -3.75
CA VAL A 79 6.68 8.33 -4.53
C VAL A 79 7.30 9.60 -5.10
N SER A 80 8.60 9.69 -4.98
CA SER A 80 9.35 10.81 -5.56
C SER A 80 10.70 10.32 -6.08
N MET A 81 11.30 11.09 -6.97
CA MET A 81 12.64 10.80 -7.43
C MET A 81 13.65 11.58 -6.60
N GLY A 82 14.56 10.86 -5.96
CA GLY A 82 15.68 11.46 -5.24
C GLY A 82 17.01 10.91 -5.73
N LYS A 83 17.94 11.77 -6.09
CA LYS A 83 19.32 11.40 -6.48
C LYS A 83 19.39 10.29 -7.53
N GLY A 84 18.51 10.33 -8.55
CA GLY A 84 18.51 9.36 -9.62
C GLY A 84 17.82 8.04 -9.32
N THR A 85 17.23 7.88 -8.14
CA THR A 85 16.49 6.68 -7.77
C THR A 85 15.07 7.04 -7.34
N VAL A 86 14.15 6.13 -7.61
CA VAL A 86 12.78 6.27 -7.14
C VAL A 86 12.72 5.83 -5.68
N GLN A 87 12.28 6.72 -4.83
CA GLN A 87 12.10 6.47 -3.40
C GLN A 87 10.68 6.81 -3.00
N GLY A 88 10.23 6.27 -1.90
CA GLY A 88 8.90 6.54 -1.43
C GLY A 88 8.70 6.27 0.04
N SER A 89 7.53 6.62 0.52
CA SER A 89 7.10 6.34 1.88
C SER A 89 5.68 5.78 1.88
N VAL A 90 5.43 4.88 2.80
CA VAL A 90 4.10 4.35 3.07
C VAL A 90 3.69 4.85 4.44
N THR A 91 2.71 5.73 4.50
CA THR A 91 2.19 6.27 5.75
C THR A 91 0.90 5.52 6.09
N THR A 92 0.90 4.85 7.23
CA THR A 92 -0.26 4.08 7.71
C THR A 92 -0.79 4.72 8.99
N GLN A 93 -2.07 5.04 9.00
CA GLN A 93 -2.73 5.62 10.17
C GLN A 93 -3.81 4.67 10.67
N PHE A 94 -3.71 4.30 11.94
CA PHE A 94 -4.77 3.58 12.65
C PHE A 94 -5.49 4.61 13.51
N LYS A 95 -6.70 4.93 13.15
CA LYS A 95 -7.47 6.03 13.79
C LYS A 95 -8.30 5.59 14.98
N SER A 96 -8.45 4.29 15.20
CA SER A 96 -9.04 3.77 16.42
C SER A 96 -8.06 3.97 17.59
N ASP A 97 -8.56 4.17 18.78
CA ASP A 97 -7.76 4.25 20.01
C ASP A 97 -6.72 5.38 20.03
N GLY A 98 -7.09 6.56 19.54
CA GLY A 98 -6.26 7.75 19.68
C GLY A 98 -5.36 8.07 18.52
N GLY A 99 -5.36 7.26 17.50
CA GLY A 99 -4.65 7.57 16.25
C GLY A 99 -3.16 7.31 16.30
N LEU A 100 -2.73 6.21 15.74
CA LEU A 100 -1.32 5.88 15.57
C LEU A 100 -0.92 6.06 14.11
N THR A 101 0.20 6.71 13.88
CA THR A 101 0.73 6.92 12.54
C THR A 101 2.10 6.27 12.42
N PHE A 102 2.28 5.48 11.38
CA PHE A 102 3.54 4.81 11.08
C PHE A 102 3.99 5.18 9.68
N VAL A 103 5.29 5.41 9.51
CA VAL A 103 5.87 5.71 8.20
C VAL A 103 6.91 4.64 7.88
N LEU A 104 6.75 4.01 6.73
CA LEU A 104 7.65 3.00 6.22
C LEU A 104 8.31 3.54 4.96
N THR A 105 9.64 3.51 4.92
CA THR A 105 10.41 3.90 3.73
C THR A 105 10.41 2.75 2.73
N THR A 106 10.14 3.06 1.48
CA THR A 106 10.11 2.08 0.39
C THR A 106 10.95 2.58 -0.79
N ASP A 107 11.12 1.75 -1.79
CA ASP A 107 11.83 2.13 -3.01
C ASP A 107 11.20 1.48 -4.25
N GLN A 108 11.82 1.73 -5.41
CA GLN A 108 11.32 1.26 -6.68
C GLN A 108 11.15 -0.28 -6.72
N SER A 109 12.09 -1.02 -6.15
CA SER A 109 12.05 -2.48 -6.18
C SER A 109 10.84 -3.03 -5.44
N TYR A 110 10.59 -2.51 -4.24
CA TYR A 110 9.43 -2.92 -3.45
C TYR A 110 8.12 -2.51 -4.10
N LEU A 111 8.08 -1.30 -4.67
CA LEU A 111 6.85 -0.80 -5.31
C LEU A 111 6.51 -1.55 -6.59
N ARG A 112 7.50 -1.97 -7.35
CA ARG A 112 7.28 -2.82 -8.53
C ARG A 112 6.69 -4.17 -8.14
N GLU A 113 7.16 -4.75 -7.04
CA GLU A 113 6.60 -5.98 -6.51
C GLU A 113 5.16 -5.78 -6.06
N THR A 114 4.86 -4.64 -5.41
CA THR A 114 3.50 -4.29 -5.01
C THR A 114 2.59 -4.18 -6.24
N LEU A 115 3.06 -3.49 -7.28
CA LEU A 115 2.30 -3.35 -8.52
C LEU A 115 1.98 -4.71 -9.14
N ARG A 116 2.96 -5.61 -9.16
CA ARG A 116 2.76 -6.96 -9.68
C ARG A 116 1.70 -7.72 -8.89
N GLN A 117 1.68 -7.57 -7.57
CA GLN A 117 0.66 -8.18 -6.71
C GLN A 117 -0.73 -7.61 -7.00
N VAL A 118 -0.83 -6.30 -7.19
CA VAL A 118 -2.10 -5.66 -7.56
C VAL A 118 -2.62 -6.22 -8.89
N GLU A 119 -1.74 -6.36 -9.88
CA GLU A 119 -2.11 -6.93 -11.17
C GLU A 119 -2.56 -8.39 -11.05
N ALA A 120 -1.92 -9.16 -10.17
CA ALA A 120 -2.30 -10.55 -9.92
C ALA A 120 -3.70 -10.65 -9.30
N VAL A 121 -4.03 -9.77 -8.36
CA VAL A 121 -5.36 -9.72 -7.76
C VAL A 121 -6.40 -9.33 -8.82
N LEU A 122 -6.09 -8.34 -9.66
CA LEU A 122 -6.97 -7.94 -10.75
C LEU A 122 -7.24 -9.09 -11.72
N ALA A 123 -6.21 -9.84 -12.08
CA ALA A 123 -6.36 -10.99 -12.97
C ALA A 123 -7.26 -12.07 -12.35
N SER A 124 -7.18 -12.26 -11.03
CA SER A 124 -8.04 -13.22 -10.32
C SER A 124 -9.49 -12.77 -10.23
N SER A 125 -9.72 -11.46 -10.11
CA SER A 125 -11.07 -10.92 -9.91
C SER A 125 -11.89 -10.81 -11.20
N VAL A 126 -11.26 -10.93 -12.35
CA VAL A 126 -11.92 -10.83 -13.66
C VAL A 126 -12.64 -12.14 -14.04
N ARG A 127 -12.48 -13.18 -13.29
CA ARG A 127 -13.12 -14.48 -13.58
C ARG A 127 -14.53 -14.59 -13.01
#